data_f4948bbee59c9134ea480034cd373cdf
#
_entry.id   f4948bbee59c9134ea480034cd373cdf
#
_cell.length_a   1.000
_cell.length_b   1.000
_cell.length_c   1.000
_cell.angle_alpha   90.00
_cell.angle_beta   90.00
_cell.angle_gamma   90.00
#
_symmetry.space_group_name_H-M   'P 1'
#
loop_
_entity.id
_entity.type
_entity.pdbx_description
1 polymer ?
#
loop_
_entity_poly.entity_id
_entity_poly.type
_entity_poly.pdbx_seq_one_letter_code
_entity_poly.pdbx_strand_id
1 'polypeptide(L)'
;MNIVLINHYAGSPEMGMEFRPYYFAREWIKQGHNVVILSADYSHLRRKNPAISKDFQKERIDGIQYYWIHTNEYEGNGFKRAITMAQFIGKLFLGARNIVKYVKPDIVICSSTYPLDTYVGQYIRKLSKKKVTLVHEVHDMWPISP
;
A
#
# COMPACT_ATOMS: atom_id res chain seq x y z
N MET A 1 -5.36 -16.33 -6.63
CA MET A 1 -4.06 -15.61 -6.72
C MET A 1 -3.83 -14.80 -5.45
N ASN A 2 -2.57 -14.55 -5.12
CA ASN A 2 -2.19 -13.64 -4.03
C ASN A 2 -1.84 -12.27 -4.63
N ILE A 3 -2.63 -11.27 -4.30
CA ILE A 3 -2.50 -9.91 -4.81
C ILE A 3 -1.96 -9.02 -3.70
N VAL A 4 -0.87 -8.32 -3.95
CA VAL A 4 -0.35 -7.26 -3.08
C VAL A 4 -0.64 -5.92 -3.74
N LEU A 5 -1.38 -5.06 -3.06
CA LEU A 5 -1.67 -3.70 -3.49
C LEU A 5 -0.93 -2.73 -2.57
N ILE A 6 -0.03 -1.94 -3.13
CA ILE A 6 0.71 -0.89 -2.43
C ILE A 6 0.02 0.44 -2.72
N ASN A 7 -0.51 1.08 -1.68
CA ASN A 7 -1.07 2.41 -1.78
C ASN A 7 -0.90 3.13 -0.45
N HIS A 8 -0.08 4.19 -0.45
CA HIS A 8 0.26 4.96 0.75
C HIS A 8 -0.96 5.42 1.53
N TYR A 9 -2.01 5.84 0.82
CA TYR A 9 -3.18 6.50 1.41
C TYR A 9 -4.41 5.61 1.52
N ALA A 10 -4.31 4.33 1.17
CA ALA A 10 -5.46 3.42 1.16
C ALA A 10 -6.19 3.41 2.50
N GLY A 11 -7.51 3.47 2.43
CA GLY A 11 -8.39 3.47 3.59
C GLY A 11 -9.55 2.48 3.42
N SER A 12 -10.62 2.73 4.15
CA SER A 12 -11.88 2.01 4.07
C SER A 12 -13.05 2.98 4.23
N PRO A 13 -14.30 2.58 3.98
CA PRO A 13 -15.46 3.44 4.20
C PRO A 13 -15.54 4.03 5.61
N GLU A 14 -15.17 3.27 6.63
CA GLU A 14 -15.12 3.77 8.02
C GLU A 14 -14.03 4.82 8.24
N MET A 15 -12.92 4.71 7.52
CA MET A 15 -11.80 5.66 7.60
C MET A 15 -12.06 6.94 6.80
N GLY A 16 -13.01 6.91 5.86
CA GLY A 16 -13.56 8.10 5.21
C GLY A 16 -12.89 8.54 3.92
N MET A 17 -11.83 7.92 3.42
CA MET A 17 -11.19 8.28 2.14
C MET A 17 -10.39 7.13 1.52
N GLU A 18 -9.99 7.33 0.24
CA GLU A 18 -9.27 6.39 -0.60
C GLU A 18 -9.94 5.02 -0.72
N PHE A 19 -11.15 5.07 -1.23
CA PHE A 19 -12.01 3.90 -1.35
C PHE A 19 -11.63 2.97 -2.49
N ARG A 20 -10.95 3.45 -3.52
CA ARG A 20 -10.62 2.67 -4.72
C ARG A 20 -9.86 1.38 -4.39
N PRO A 21 -8.76 1.39 -3.61
CA PRO A 21 -8.07 0.17 -3.22
C PRO A 21 -8.97 -0.81 -2.46
N TYR A 22 -9.82 -0.30 -1.56
CA TYR A 22 -10.76 -1.08 -0.78
C TYR A 22 -11.78 -1.80 -1.68
N TYR A 23 -12.44 -1.08 -2.59
CA TYR A 23 -13.46 -1.68 -3.45
C TYR A 23 -12.88 -2.70 -4.42
N PHE A 24 -11.71 -2.46 -5.00
CA PHE A 24 -11.03 -3.45 -5.81
C PHE A 24 -10.67 -4.71 -5.00
N ALA A 25 -10.07 -4.53 -3.83
CA ALA A 25 -9.71 -5.65 -2.96
C ALA A 25 -10.94 -6.48 -2.60
N ARG A 26 -12.05 -5.84 -2.26
CA ARG A 26 -13.32 -6.50 -1.95
C ARG A 26 -13.84 -7.33 -3.11
N GLU A 27 -13.84 -6.79 -4.32
CA GLU A 27 -14.32 -7.52 -5.50
C GLU A 27 -13.38 -8.69 -5.87
N TRP A 28 -12.06 -8.52 -5.74
CA TRP A 28 -11.12 -9.62 -5.96
C TRP A 28 -11.26 -10.74 -4.91
N ILE A 29 -11.55 -10.41 -3.66
CA ILE A 29 -11.83 -11.41 -2.62
C ILE A 29 -13.09 -12.22 -2.96
N LYS A 30 -14.15 -11.58 -3.46
CA LYS A 30 -15.36 -12.28 -3.93
C LYS A 30 -15.07 -13.27 -5.08
N GLN A 31 -14.05 -12.97 -5.89
CA GLN A 31 -13.56 -13.85 -6.95
C GLN A 31 -12.60 -14.94 -6.45
N GLY A 32 -12.41 -15.08 -5.14
CA GLY A 32 -11.56 -16.10 -4.54
C GLY A 32 -10.07 -15.77 -4.51
N HIS A 33 -9.70 -14.49 -4.62
CA HIS A 33 -8.31 -14.05 -4.50
C HIS A 33 -7.96 -13.66 -3.06
N ASN A 34 -6.71 -13.88 -2.67
CA ASN A 34 -6.17 -13.36 -1.42
C ASN A 34 -5.58 -11.97 -1.69
N VAL A 35 -6.05 -10.97 -0.97
CA VAL A 35 -5.60 -9.58 -1.16
C VAL A 35 -4.98 -9.04 0.10
N VAL A 36 -3.81 -8.45 -0.04
CA VAL A 36 -3.10 -7.70 1.00
C VAL A 36 -2.90 -6.27 0.53
N ILE A 37 -3.37 -5.30 1.31
CA ILE A 37 -3.11 -3.88 1.09
C ILE A 37 -1.97 -3.45 2.02
N LEU A 38 -0.92 -2.86 1.45
CA LEU A 38 0.17 -2.22 2.18
C LEU A 38 -0.08 -0.70 2.18
N SER A 39 -0.32 -0.12 3.35
CA SER A 39 -0.65 1.30 3.47
C SER A 39 0.01 1.94 4.68
N ALA A 40 0.24 3.26 4.64
CA ALA A 40 0.70 4.00 5.81
C ALA A 40 -0.43 4.09 6.85
N ASP A 41 -0.05 4.13 8.12
CA ASP A 41 -0.99 4.32 9.24
C ASP A 41 -1.57 5.75 9.26
N TYR A 42 -0.81 6.73 8.81
CA TYR A 42 -1.28 8.12 8.75
C TYR A 42 -1.58 8.58 7.32
N SER A 43 -2.73 9.24 7.17
CA SER A 43 -3.10 10.01 5.99
C SER A 43 -3.97 11.19 6.41
N HIS A 44 -3.62 12.38 5.94
CA HIS A 44 -4.43 13.59 6.14
C HIS A 44 -5.80 13.53 5.45
N LEU A 45 -5.96 12.61 4.51
CA LEU A 45 -7.21 12.40 3.78
C LEU A 45 -8.24 11.57 4.56
N ARG A 46 -7.79 10.79 5.54
CA ARG A 46 -8.70 9.97 6.35
C ARG A 46 -9.28 10.78 7.51
N ARG A 47 -10.53 10.52 7.83
CA ARG A 47 -11.17 11.03 9.06
C ARG A 47 -10.73 10.26 10.30
N LYS A 48 -10.42 8.98 10.13
CA LYS A 48 -9.93 8.09 11.20
C LYS A 48 -8.73 7.31 10.69
N ASN A 49 -7.59 7.50 11.32
CA ASN A 49 -6.39 6.73 11.05
C ASN A 49 -6.31 5.50 11.98
N PRO A 50 -5.74 4.37 11.53
CA PRO A 50 -5.54 3.20 12.37
C PRO A 50 -4.48 3.49 13.43
N ALA A 51 -4.72 3.02 14.66
CA ALA A 51 -3.74 3.05 15.72
C ALA A 51 -2.89 1.78 15.66
N ILE A 52 -1.59 1.92 15.44
CA ILE A 52 -0.65 0.80 15.36
C ILE A 52 0.45 0.92 16.40
N SER A 53 1.00 -0.21 16.82
CA SER A 53 2.13 -0.28 17.77
C SER A 53 3.46 -0.67 17.10
N LYS A 54 3.42 -1.16 15.87
CA LYS A 54 4.61 -1.62 15.13
C LYS A 54 4.36 -1.58 13.62
N ASP A 55 5.45 -1.50 12.87
CA ASP A 55 5.40 -1.61 11.41
C ASP A 55 4.87 -2.97 10.96
N PHE A 56 4.15 -2.98 9.85
CA PHE A 56 3.49 -4.15 9.27
C PHE A 56 2.46 -4.80 10.20
N GLN A 57 1.88 -4.01 11.12
CA GLN A 57 0.75 -4.48 11.92
C GLN A 57 -0.41 -4.87 11.01
N LYS A 58 -0.91 -6.07 11.26
CA LYS A 58 -1.99 -6.66 10.46
C LYS A 58 -3.34 -6.28 11.04
N GLU A 59 -4.24 -5.89 10.16
CA GLU A 59 -5.64 -5.65 10.48
C GLU A 59 -6.51 -6.23 9.37
N ARG A 60 -7.66 -6.81 9.73
CA ARG A 60 -8.62 -7.32 8.75
C ARG A 60 -9.88 -6.44 8.77
N ILE A 61 -10.18 -5.82 7.63
CA ILE A 61 -11.35 -4.97 7.43
C ILE A 61 -12.17 -5.58 6.30
N ASP A 62 -13.39 -5.99 6.56
CA ASP A 62 -14.32 -6.62 5.59
C ASP A 62 -13.70 -7.76 4.78
N GLY A 63 -12.87 -8.58 5.44
CA GLY A 63 -12.16 -9.69 4.82
C GLY A 63 -10.84 -9.31 4.13
N ILE A 64 -10.57 -8.03 3.90
CA ILE A 64 -9.33 -7.53 3.30
C ILE A 64 -8.25 -7.47 4.36
N GLN A 65 -7.07 -8.01 4.04
CA GLN A 65 -5.93 -7.93 4.94
C GLN A 65 -5.14 -6.65 4.68
N TYR A 66 -5.08 -5.76 5.67
CA TYR A 66 -4.20 -4.59 5.68
C TYR A 66 -2.92 -4.88 6.43
N TYR A 67 -1.80 -4.35 5.95
CA TYR A 67 -0.53 -4.23 6.67
C TYR A 67 -0.23 -2.75 6.78
N TRP A 68 -0.29 -2.24 8.00
CA TRP A 68 -0.06 -0.84 8.29
C TRP A 68 1.41 -0.56 8.54
N ILE A 69 1.92 0.49 7.92
CA ILE A 69 3.30 0.95 8.05
C ILE A 69 3.28 2.31 8.73
N HIS A 70 4.00 2.44 9.84
CA HIS A 70 4.08 3.70 10.58
C HIS A 70 4.80 4.78 9.78
N THR A 71 4.19 5.94 9.68
CA THR A 71 4.77 7.17 9.12
C THR A 71 4.47 8.35 10.03
N ASN A 72 5.32 9.38 9.99
CA ASN A 72 5.07 10.58 10.76
C ASN A 72 3.78 11.28 10.30
N GLU A 73 3.14 11.94 11.24
CA GLU A 73 2.03 12.84 10.92
C GLU A 73 2.56 14.12 10.25
N TYR A 74 1.77 14.68 9.35
CA TYR A 74 2.10 15.92 8.66
C TYR A 74 0.85 16.73 8.36
N GLU A 75 1.03 18.04 8.25
CA GLU A 75 0.00 18.97 7.79
C GLU A 75 0.44 19.59 6.45
N GLY A 76 -0.50 19.71 5.53
CA GLY A 76 -0.29 20.34 4.23
C GLY A 76 0.54 19.51 3.23
N ASN A 77 1.02 20.16 2.18
CA ASN A 77 1.69 19.53 1.03
C ASN A 77 3.21 19.81 0.98
N GLY A 78 3.83 20.09 2.12
CA GLY A 78 5.23 20.50 2.17
C GLY A 78 6.23 19.36 2.29
N PHE A 79 7.47 19.74 2.65
CA PHE A 79 8.61 18.83 2.85
C PHE A 79 8.32 17.67 3.81
N LYS A 80 7.48 17.89 4.83
CA LYS A 80 7.06 16.83 5.77
C LYS A 80 6.35 15.69 5.06
N ARG A 81 5.52 15.97 4.03
CA ARG A 81 4.88 14.95 3.21
C ARG A 81 5.91 14.12 2.42
N ALA A 82 6.95 14.75 1.89
CA ALA A 82 8.03 14.03 1.21
C ALA A 82 8.77 13.08 2.16
N ILE A 83 8.98 13.48 3.42
CA ILE A 83 9.57 12.61 4.45
C ILE A 83 8.68 11.39 4.70
N THR A 84 7.37 11.54 4.82
CA THR A 84 6.48 10.39 5.04
C THR A 84 6.46 9.44 3.84
N MET A 85 6.55 9.95 2.62
CA MET A 85 6.72 9.12 1.42
C MET A 85 8.03 8.32 1.49
N ALA A 86 9.14 8.96 1.85
CA ALA A 86 10.44 8.30 2.00
C ALA A 86 10.41 7.24 3.13
N GLN A 87 9.78 7.53 4.26
CA GLN A 87 9.59 6.57 5.35
C GLN A 87 8.79 5.36 4.91
N PHE A 88 7.65 5.57 4.25
CA PHE A 88 6.80 4.50 3.75
C PHE A 88 7.56 3.60 2.78
N ILE A 89 8.18 4.18 1.76
CA ILE A 89 8.95 3.46 0.74
C ILE A 89 10.15 2.72 1.36
N GLY A 90 10.93 3.39 2.22
CA GLY A 90 12.08 2.78 2.88
C GLY A 90 11.70 1.57 3.73
N LYS A 91 10.64 1.68 4.53
CA LYS A 91 10.13 0.57 5.34
C LYS A 91 9.58 -0.57 4.50
N LEU A 92 8.93 -0.28 3.37
CA LEU A 92 8.50 -1.32 2.42
C LEU A 92 9.70 -2.09 1.83
N PHE A 93 10.80 -1.42 1.50
CA PHE A 93 12.02 -2.09 1.05
C PHE A 93 12.56 -3.03 2.14
N LEU A 94 12.62 -2.57 3.39
CA LEU A 94 13.06 -3.41 4.52
C LEU A 94 12.13 -4.61 4.75
N GLY A 95 10.82 -4.44 4.58
CA GLY A 95 9.81 -5.47 4.74
C GLY A 95 9.64 -6.41 3.54
N ALA A 96 10.22 -6.08 2.36
CA ALA A 96 9.96 -6.78 1.10
C ALA A 96 10.23 -8.29 1.15
N ARG A 97 11.30 -8.72 1.83
CA ARG A 97 11.62 -10.15 2.02
C ARG A 97 10.52 -10.88 2.79
N ASN A 98 9.96 -10.26 3.82
CA ASN A 98 8.87 -10.84 4.60
C ASN A 98 7.57 -10.88 3.79
N ILE A 99 7.28 -9.86 2.98
CA ILE A 99 6.15 -9.86 2.06
C ILE A 99 6.26 -11.03 1.09
N VAL A 100 7.42 -11.22 0.45
CA VAL A 100 7.66 -12.35 -0.46
C VAL A 100 7.51 -13.69 0.25
N LYS A 101 8.06 -13.82 1.46
CA LYS A 101 8.05 -15.08 2.24
C LYS A 101 6.64 -15.47 2.68
N TYR A 102 5.86 -14.52 3.20
CA TYR A 102 4.60 -14.81 3.87
C TYR A 102 3.37 -14.62 2.98
N VAL A 103 3.40 -13.64 2.07
CA VAL A 103 2.28 -13.39 1.15
C VAL A 103 2.43 -14.19 -0.15
N LYS A 104 3.67 -14.40 -0.62
CA LYS A 104 3.97 -15.12 -1.87
C LYS A 104 3.18 -14.54 -3.05
N PRO A 105 3.35 -13.24 -3.39
CA PRO A 105 2.52 -12.57 -4.36
C PRO A 105 2.60 -13.19 -5.74
N ASP A 106 1.46 -13.23 -6.45
CA ASP A 106 1.35 -13.51 -7.88
C ASP A 106 1.32 -12.19 -8.67
N ILE A 107 0.70 -11.17 -8.07
CA ILE A 107 0.56 -9.84 -8.64
C ILE A 107 0.95 -8.82 -7.57
N VAL A 108 1.71 -7.80 -7.97
CA VAL A 108 1.98 -6.60 -7.18
C VAL A 108 1.46 -5.40 -7.95
N ILE A 109 0.59 -4.63 -7.33
CA ILE A 109 0.00 -3.42 -7.89
C ILE A 109 0.53 -2.23 -7.09
N CYS A 110 1.23 -1.34 -7.76
CA CYS A 110 1.75 -0.09 -7.22
C CYS A 110 0.76 1.03 -7.59
N SER A 111 0.06 1.54 -6.60
CA SER A 111 -1.14 2.38 -6.77
C SER A 111 -1.10 3.63 -5.88
N SER A 112 0.09 4.07 -5.46
CA SER A 112 0.23 5.36 -4.78
C SER A 112 0.11 6.52 -5.76
N THR A 113 -0.21 7.71 -5.27
CA THR A 113 -0.32 8.94 -6.11
C THR A 113 1.04 9.41 -6.65
N TYR A 114 2.12 8.74 -6.26
CA TYR A 114 3.49 9.00 -6.71
C TYR A 114 4.16 7.68 -7.12
N PRO A 115 5.13 7.71 -8.07
CA PRO A 115 5.63 6.49 -8.72
C PRO A 115 6.68 5.70 -7.90
N LEU A 116 7.11 6.17 -6.72
CA LEU A 116 8.22 5.56 -5.97
C LEU A 116 7.92 4.14 -5.48
N ASP A 117 6.66 3.79 -5.24
CA ASP A 117 6.23 2.44 -4.86
C ASP A 117 6.49 1.40 -5.96
N THR A 118 6.60 1.85 -7.22
CA THR A 118 6.96 0.98 -8.35
C THR A 118 8.34 0.34 -8.17
N TYR A 119 9.30 1.07 -7.57
CA TYR A 119 10.62 0.50 -7.26
C TYR A 119 10.53 -0.61 -6.20
N VAL A 120 9.65 -0.44 -5.22
CA VAL A 120 9.35 -1.48 -4.22
C VAL A 120 8.75 -2.71 -4.91
N GLY A 121 7.78 -2.50 -5.80
CA GLY A 121 7.18 -3.58 -6.59
C GLY A 121 8.19 -4.34 -7.43
N GLN A 122 9.11 -3.63 -8.10
CA GLN A 122 10.23 -4.24 -8.85
C GLN A 122 11.13 -5.06 -7.92
N TYR A 123 11.43 -4.56 -6.72
CA TYR A 123 12.26 -5.26 -5.75
C TYR A 123 11.59 -6.52 -5.21
N ILE A 124 10.29 -6.47 -4.88
CA ILE A 124 9.49 -7.64 -4.51
C ILE A 124 9.52 -8.68 -5.63
N ARG A 125 9.32 -8.27 -6.88
CA ARG A 125 9.41 -9.15 -8.05
C ARG A 125 10.78 -9.81 -8.17
N LYS A 126 11.86 -9.04 -7.97
CA LYS A 126 13.25 -9.55 -8.02
C LYS A 126 13.54 -10.58 -6.91
N LEU A 127 13.00 -10.37 -5.71
CA LEU A 127 13.17 -11.28 -4.58
C LEU A 127 12.34 -12.57 -4.70
N SER A 128 11.30 -12.56 -5.52
CA SER A 128 10.39 -13.69 -5.67
C SER A 128 11.02 -14.80 -6.50
N LYS A 129 10.88 -16.06 -6.03
CA LYS A 129 11.36 -17.25 -6.76
C LYS A 129 10.45 -17.64 -7.93
N LYS A 130 9.22 -17.12 -7.96
CA LYS A 130 8.24 -17.35 -9.01
C LYS A 130 8.01 -16.08 -9.82
N LYS A 131 7.40 -16.24 -11.01
CA LYS A 131 6.99 -15.10 -11.84
C LYS A 131 5.95 -14.27 -11.09
N VAL A 132 6.20 -12.97 -10.94
CA VAL A 132 5.28 -11.99 -10.35
C VAL A 132 4.94 -10.97 -11.42
N THR A 133 3.65 -10.74 -11.62
CA THR A 133 3.17 -9.65 -12.48
C THR A 133 3.23 -8.34 -11.71
N LEU A 134 3.90 -7.35 -12.27
CA LEU A 134 3.96 -6.00 -11.71
C LEU A 134 3.03 -5.09 -12.52
N VAL A 135 2.15 -4.39 -11.82
CA VAL A 135 1.24 -3.39 -12.37
C VAL A 135 1.57 -2.05 -11.73
N HIS A 136 1.71 -1.03 -12.54
CA HIS A 136 1.75 0.36 -12.08
C HIS A 136 0.45 1.05 -12.46
N GLU A 137 -0.28 1.53 -11.46
CA GLU A 137 -1.51 2.27 -11.64
C GLU A 137 -1.19 3.77 -11.55
N VAL A 138 -1.41 4.49 -12.64
CA VAL A 138 -1.17 5.93 -12.70
C VAL A 138 -2.46 6.65 -12.32
N HIS A 139 -2.49 7.28 -11.15
CA HIS A 139 -3.62 8.10 -10.70
C HIS A 139 -3.52 9.52 -11.20
N ASP A 140 -2.31 10.08 -11.11
CA ASP A 140 -1.98 11.43 -11.50
C ASP A 140 -0.75 11.43 -12.39
N MET A 141 -0.66 12.38 -13.29
CA MET A 141 0.53 12.58 -14.13
C MET A 141 1.59 13.38 -13.35
N TRP A 142 1.93 12.88 -12.17
CA TRP A 142 2.94 13.51 -11.32
C TRP A 142 4.32 13.49 -11.99
N PRO A 143 5.09 14.60 -11.97
CA PRO A 143 4.83 15.89 -11.29
C PRO A 143 4.07 16.93 -12.13
N ILE A 144 3.45 16.53 -13.23
CA ILE A 144 2.82 17.44 -14.21
C ILE A 144 1.42 17.87 -13.74
N SER A 145 0.76 17.05 -12.93
CA SER A 145 -0.53 17.40 -12.33
C SER A 145 -0.36 18.47 -11.26
N PRO A 146 -1.21 19.50 -11.23
CA PRO A 146 -1.14 20.60 -10.25
C PRO A 146 -1.41 20.14 -8.81
#